data_b97a2b515aa785e908c211ec5b53ad96
#
_entry.id   b97a2b515aa785e908c211ec5b53ad96
#
_cell.length_a   1.000
_cell.length_b   1.000
_cell.length_c   1.000
_cell.angle_alpha   90.00
_cell.angle_beta   90.00
_cell.angle_gamma   90.00
#
_symmetry.space_group_name_H-M   'P 1'
#
loop_
_entity.id
_entity.type
_entity.pdbx_description
1 polymer ?
#
loop_
_entity_poly.entity_id
_entity_poly.type
_entity_poly.pdbx_seq_one_letter_code
_entity_poly.pdbx_strand_id
1 'polypeptide(L)'
;MANDLAVGSSARVEHARDGLGTVSYDPPMPRALILGGTGLVGRATALRLLEADWLVDVTGRDPARMPAELTAAGGKFIVAERADDGQVRAALGAGADLLVDCLCYTAADARSLLPLAANSASTVVISSRAVYVDVAGNHVNSDTPPRFEGPIRETQATLAPTTDIDHRSREGYGANKVAAEQVVLESGLPISVLRPSRIHGVGASPAREWAVVKRVLDGRTALLLARRGAGVVHTTAAANLAALIETVADRPGTRVLNCADPDAPSALEICRTIAAHLGHEWQEVLLDDTAPACLGRTPWDSPHPIVLDTSAATALGYQAAGSFAATIAPALDWLVETAGNGQPRVDDGYFAEYFDYAAEDAFLAGRAGR
;
A
#
# COMPACT_ATOMS: atom_id res chain seq x y z
N MET A 1 41.59 15.47 39.91
CA MET A 1 40.88 16.75 39.81
C MET A 1 39.59 16.50 39.03
N ALA A 2 38.53 16.46 39.79
CA ALA A 2 37.18 16.25 39.31
C ALA A 2 36.65 17.53 38.62
N ASN A 3 35.85 17.40 37.60
CA ASN A 3 34.88 18.40 37.24
C ASN A 3 33.58 17.70 36.80
N ASP A 4 32.65 17.68 37.72
CA ASP A 4 31.23 17.42 37.55
C ASP A 4 30.64 18.54 36.70
N LEU A 5 29.84 18.20 35.70
CA LEU A 5 28.87 19.11 35.07
C LEU A 5 27.48 18.58 35.30
N ALA A 6 26.77 19.29 36.15
CA ALA A 6 25.44 19.06 36.61
C ALA A 6 24.40 19.20 35.50
N VAL A 7 23.49 18.25 35.48
CA VAL A 7 22.23 18.28 34.73
C VAL A 7 21.30 19.29 35.38
N GLY A 8 20.89 20.32 34.64
CA GLY A 8 19.94 21.33 35.12
C GLY A 8 18.52 20.79 35.17
N SER A 9 18.04 20.54 36.37
CA SER A 9 16.64 20.37 36.73
C SER A 9 15.88 21.68 36.58
N SER A 10 14.90 21.75 35.67
CA SER A 10 13.98 22.88 35.63
C SER A 10 13.04 22.85 36.82
N ALA A 11 13.26 23.76 37.77
CA ALA A 11 12.39 23.95 38.90
C ALA A 11 11.00 24.47 38.46
N ARG A 12 9.95 23.75 38.89
CA ARG A 12 8.59 24.26 38.92
C ARG A 12 8.49 25.40 39.93
N VAL A 13 8.13 26.56 39.47
CA VAL A 13 7.71 27.66 40.35
C VAL A 13 6.25 27.44 40.71
N GLU A 14 6.00 26.93 41.91
CA GLU A 14 4.65 26.95 42.52
C GLU A 14 4.29 28.36 42.91
N HIS A 15 3.33 28.95 42.20
CA HIS A 15 2.60 30.10 42.69
C HIS A 15 1.24 29.61 43.19
N ALA A 16 1.10 29.46 44.49
CA ALA A 16 -0.17 29.29 45.13
C ALA A 16 -0.99 30.61 44.97
N ARG A 17 -2.06 30.54 44.22
CA ARG A 17 -3.20 31.49 44.29
C ARG A 17 -4.51 30.75 44.01
N ASP A 18 -5.30 30.74 45.05
CA ASP A 18 -6.78 30.71 45.13
C ASP A 18 -7.58 29.94 44.05
N GLY A 19 -8.12 28.80 44.44
CA GLY A 19 -9.51 28.36 44.25
C GLY A 19 -10.15 28.31 42.86
N LEU A 20 -9.40 28.41 41.77
CA LEU A 20 -9.91 28.12 40.41
C LEU A 20 -9.40 26.75 39.99
N GLY A 21 -10.31 25.78 39.91
CA GLY A 21 -9.98 24.46 39.39
C GLY A 21 -9.25 24.61 38.04
N THR A 22 -8.07 23.96 37.92
CA THR A 22 -7.39 23.85 36.65
C THR A 22 -8.30 23.03 35.74
N VAL A 23 -9.00 23.70 34.84
CA VAL A 23 -9.63 23.05 33.70
C VAL A 23 -8.46 22.52 32.87
N SER A 24 -8.21 21.22 32.93
CA SER A 24 -7.30 20.57 31.99
C SER A 24 -7.94 20.72 30.61
N TYR A 25 -7.39 21.58 29.79
CA TYR A 25 -7.77 21.69 28.39
C TYR A 25 -7.11 20.51 27.67
N ASP A 26 -7.82 19.39 27.54
CA ASP A 26 -7.42 18.35 26.61
C ASP A 26 -7.71 18.88 25.20
N PRO A 27 -6.73 18.97 24.31
CA PRO A 27 -6.99 19.38 22.93
C PRO A 27 -8.00 18.43 22.31
N PRO A 28 -8.89 18.92 21.43
CA PRO A 28 -9.84 18.05 20.75
C PRO A 28 -9.08 16.96 19.99
N MET A 29 -9.59 15.72 20.04
CA MET A 29 -9.02 14.61 19.30
C MET A 29 -9.00 14.93 17.79
N PRO A 30 -7.89 14.72 17.09
CA PRO A 30 -7.79 14.98 15.66
C PRO A 30 -8.76 14.09 14.87
N ARG A 31 -9.31 14.63 13.79
CA ARG A 31 -10.29 13.94 12.95
C ARG A 31 -9.74 13.63 11.57
N ALA A 32 -9.91 12.38 11.13
CA ALA A 32 -9.60 11.92 9.78
C ALA A 32 -10.87 11.55 9.00
N LEU A 33 -10.94 11.97 7.73
CA LEU A 33 -11.91 11.46 6.75
C LEU A 33 -11.17 10.65 5.69
N ILE A 34 -11.59 9.38 5.49
CA ILE A 34 -10.96 8.45 4.55
C ILE A 34 -11.94 8.07 3.45
N LEU A 35 -11.72 8.57 2.24
CA LEU A 35 -12.47 8.20 1.05
C LEU A 35 -12.01 6.83 0.55
N GLY A 36 -12.93 5.86 0.50
CA GLY A 36 -12.60 4.46 0.22
C GLY A 36 -12.04 3.70 1.44
N GLY A 37 -12.47 4.08 2.64
CA GLY A 37 -11.96 3.56 3.92
C GLY A 37 -12.20 2.07 4.17
N THR A 38 -13.08 1.42 3.41
CA THR A 38 -13.31 -0.04 3.51
C THR A 38 -12.38 -0.89 2.62
N GLY A 39 -11.58 -0.25 1.76
CA GLY A 39 -10.56 -0.92 0.93
C GLY A 39 -9.27 -1.18 1.70
N LEU A 40 -8.35 -1.93 1.08
CA LEU A 40 -7.07 -2.34 1.69
C LEU A 40 -6.31 -1.20 2.39
N VAL A 41 -6.05 -0.11 1.66
CA VAL A 41 -5.29 1.03 2.19
C VAL A 41 -6.10 1.80 3.23
N GLY A 42 -7.36 2.11 2.90
CA GLY A 42 -8.23 2.88 3.80
C GLY A 42 -8.48 2.17 5.13
N ARG A 43 -8.70 0.84 5.11
CA ARG A 43 -8.85 0.00 6.30
C ARG A 43 -7.60 0.04 7.18
N ALA A 44 -6.42 -0.20 6.60
CA ALA A 44 -5.16 -0.18 7.36
C ALA A 44 -4.88 1.21 7.96
N THR A 45 -5.16 2.27 7.20
CA THR A 45 -5.04 3.66 7.68
C THR A 45 -6.02 3.95 8.81
N ALA A 46 -7.29 3.54 8.65
CA ALA A 46 -8.31 3.76 9.67
C ALA A 46 -7.95 3.06 11.00
N LEU A 47 -7.54 1.79 10.95
CA LEU A 47 -7.11 1.06 12.16
C LEU A 47 -5.95 1.77 12.86
N ARG A 48 -4.91 2.14 12.12
CA ARG A 48 -3.75 2.81 12.68
C ARG A 48 -4.09 4.15 13.33
N LEU A 49 -4.94 4.95 12.70
CA LEU A 49 -5.35 6.24 13.25
C LEU A 49 -6.25 6.08 14.48
N LEU A 50 -7.13 5.07 14.51
CA LEU A 50 -7.93 4.74 15.68
C LEU A 50 -7.05 4.30 16.86
N GLU A 51 -5.98 3.52 16.61
CA GLU A 51 -4.97 3.14 17.63
C GLU A 51 -4.18 4.35 18.15
N ALA A 52 -4.08 5.43 17.36
CA ALA A 52 -3.44 6.70 17.72
C ALA A 52 -4.43 7.76 18.26
N ASP A 53 -5.60 7.33 18.75
CA ASP A 53 -6.65 8.18 19.37
C ASP A 53 -7.23 9.24 18.42
N TRP A 54 -7.29 8.97 17.10
CA TRP A 54 -8.00 9.82 16.16
C TRP A 54 -9.49 9.49 16.09
N LEU A 55 -10.32 10.49 15.82
CA LEU A 55 -11.69 10.30 15.34
C LEU A 55 -11.63 9.95 13.86
N VAL A 56 -12.11 8.77 13.48
CA VAL A 56 -12.00 8.29 12.09
C VAL A 56 -13.37 8.05 11.48
N ASP A 57 -13.63 8.78 10.40
CA ASP A 57 -14.77 8.60 9.52
C ASP A 57 -14.30 7.94 8.21
N VAL A 58 -14.94 6.84 7.82
CA VAL A 58 -14.66 6.17 6.55
C VAL A 58 -15.86 6.27 5.63
N THR A 59 -15.63 6.52 4.34
CA THR A 59 -16.72 6.56 3.36
C THR A 59 -16.75 5.31 2.49
N GLY A 60 -17.95 4.97 2.06
CA GLY A 60 -18.23 3.89 1.12
C GLY A 60 -19.69 3.91 0.69
N ARG A 61 -20.03 3.09 -0.31
CA ARG A 61 -21.40 3.00 -0.86
C ARG A 61 -22.31 2.07 -0.08
N ASP A 62 -21.76 1.07 0.54
CA ASP A 62 -22.49 -0.02 1.19
C ASP A 62 -22.01 -0.20 2.64
N PRO A 63 -22.84 0.15 3.64
CA PRO A 63 -22.51 -0.03 5.04
C PRO A 63 -22.19 -1.48 5.44
N ALA A 64 -22.77 -2.47 4.74
CA ALA A 64 -22.51 -3.89 5.01
C ALA A 64 -21.05 -4.28 4.72
N ARG A 65 -20.31 -3.44 4.02
CA ARG A 65 -18.88 -3.62 3.74
C ARG A 65 -17.97 -2.99 4.79
N MET A 66 -18.53 -2.37 5.83
CA MET A 66 -17.72 -1.84 6.94
C MET A 66 -17.06 -3.01 7.67
N PRO A 67 -15.72 -3.06 7.73
CA PRO A 67 -15.04 -4.11 8.48
C PRO A 67 -15.41 -4.06 9.97
N ALA A 68 -15.71 -5.24 10.54
CA ALA A 68 -16.17 -5.34 11.93
C ALA A 68 -15.15 -4.79 12.93
N GLU A 69 -13.85 -4.98 12.66
CA GLU A 69 -12.76 -4.46 13.49
C GLU A 69 -12.69 -2.93 13.49
N LEU A 70 -13.02 -2.26 12.39
CA LEU A 70 -13.10 -0.80 12.37
C LEU A 70 -14.24 -0.29 13.24
N THR A 71 -15.39 -0.98 13.19
CA THR A 71 -16.53 -0.64 14.06
C THR A 71 -16.18 -0.89 15.53
N ALA A 72 -15.53 -2.01 15.83
CA ALA A 72 -15.10 -2.35 17.20
C ALA A 72 -14.08 -1.34 17.76
N ALA A 73 -13.20 -0.81 16.90
CA ALA A 73 -12.21 0.22 17.27
C ALA A 73 -12.81 1.65 17.35
N GLY A 74 -14.11 1.84 17.05
CA GLY A 74 -14.77 3.15 17.15
C GLY A 74 -14.82 3.96 15.85
N GLY A 75 -14.42 3.39 14.74
CA GLY A 75 -14.54 3.99 13.40
C GLY A 75 -16.00 4.15 12.99
N LYS A 76 -16.32 5.26 12.31
CA LYS A 76 -17.68 5.55 11.83
C LYS A 76 -17.76 5.39 10.32
N PHE A 77 -18.85 4.79 9.85
CA PHE A 77 -19.14 4.69 8.42
C PHE A 77 -20.09 5.79 7.97
N ILE A 78 -19.71 6.50 6.91
CA ILE A 78 -20.56 7.50 6.25
C ILE A 78 -20.84 7.00 4.83
N VAL A 79 -22.14 6.85 4.51
CA VAL A 79 -22.55 6.50 3.14
C VAL A 79 -22.27 7.69 2.23
N ALA A 80 -21.35 7.50 1.28
CA ALA A 80 -21.05 8.52 0.28
C ALA A 80 -20.47 7.85 -0.97
N GLU A 81 -20.96 8.28 -2.14
CA GLU A 81 -20.35 7.95 -3.43
C GLU A 81 -19.22 8.96 -3.72
N ARG A 82 -18.01 8.46 -4.00
CA ARG A 82 -16.83 9.33 -4.22
C ARG A 82 -17.01 10.32 -5.38
N ALA A 83 -17.79 9.93 -6.40
CA ALA A 83 -18.10 10.78 -7.55
C ALA A 83 -19.20 11.83 -7.29
N ASP A 84 -19.84 11.80 -6.12
CA ASP A 84 -20.86 12.78 -5.71
C ASP A 84 -20.22 13.83 -4.78
N ASP A 85 -19.86 14.98 -5.34
CA ASP A 85 -19.20 16.06 -4.60
C ASP A 85 -20.06 16.58 -3.42
N GLY A 86 -21.39 16.49 -3.51
CA GLY A 86 -22.30 16.91 -2.45
C GLY A 86 -22.24 15.98 -1.24
N GLN A 87 -22.28 14.66 -1.50
CA GLN A 87 -22.17 13.63 -0.45
C GLN A 87 -20.80 13.67 0.22
N VAL A 88 -19.71 13.78 -0.55
CA VAL A 88 -18.36 13.83 0.03
C VAL A 88 -18.15 15.11 0.83
N ARG A 89 -18.67 16.25 0.37
CA ARG A 89 -18.64 17.50 1.13
C ARG A 89 -19.45 17.42 2.42
N ALA A 90 -20.62 16.78 2.38
CA ALA A 90 -21.43 16.54 3.59
C ALA A 90 -20.68 15.62 4.58
N ALA A 91 -19.98 14.60 4.10
CA ALA A 91 -19.15 13.73 4.94
C ALA A 91 -17.97 14.48 5.59
N LEU A 92 -17.34 15.41 4.86
CA LEU A 92 -16.27 16.25 5.42
C LEU A 92 -16.82 17.21 6.52
N GLY A 93 -18.01 17.76 6.31
CA GLY A 93 -18.63 18.72 7.24
C GLY A 93 -17.83 20.00 7.38
N ALA A 94 -17.47 20.37 8.63
CA ALA A 94 -16.72 21.60 8.92
C ALA A 94 -15.22 21.51 8.56
N GLY A 95 -14.70 20.33 8.21
CA GLY A 95 -13.30 20.10 7.88
C GLY A 95 -12.73 18.88 8.61
N ALA A 96 -11.47 18.55 8.32
CA ALA A 96 -10.74 17.47 8.97
C ALA A 96 -9.27 17.85 9.18
N ASP A 97 -8.61 17.26 10.17
CA ASP A 97 -7.16 17.37 10.33
C ASP A 97 -6.43 16.58 9.26
N LEU A 98 -7.02 15.44 8.84
CA LEU A 98 -6.51 14.62 7.76
C LEU A 98 -7.63 14.20 6.80
N LEU A 99 -7.42 14.42 5.51
CA LEU A 99 -8.24 13.88 4.42
C LEU A 99 -7.41 12.87 3.61
N VAL A 100 -7.88 11.63 3.49
CA VAL A 100 -7.20 10.58 2.68
C VAL A 100 -8.09 10.18 1.54
N ASP A 101 -7.61 10.32 0.29
CA ASP A 101 -8.32 9.84 -0.90
C ASP A 101 -7.62 8.61 -1.49
N CYS A 102 -8.19 7.43 -1.23
CA CYS A 102 -7.75 6.16 -1.82
C CYS A 102 -8.30 5.93 -3.24
N LEU A 103 -9.18 6.81 -3.73
CA LEU A 103 -9.97 6.62 -4.95
C LEU A 103 -9.70 7.69 -6.02
N CYS A 104 -8.69 8.52 -5.87
CA CYS A 104 -8.29 9.55 -6.84
C CYS A 104 -7.51 8.89 -8.00
N TYR A 105 -8.19 8.57 -9.09
CA TYR A 105 -7.58 7.92 -10.26
C TYR A 105 -7.33 8.87 -11.42
N THR A 106 -8.10 9.94 -11.56
CA THR A 106 -8.10 10.82 -12.72
C THR A 106 -7.91 12.30 -12.32
N ALA A 107 -7.57 13.13 -13.31
CA ALA A 107 -7.54 14.59 -13.11
C ALA A 107 -8.90 15.17 -12.71
N ALA A 108 -10.01 14.53 -13.09
CA ALA A 108 -11.35 14.93 -12.65
C ALA A 108 -11.55 14.67 -11.16
N ASP A 109 -11.15 13.46 -10.68
CA ASP A 109 -11.20 13.14 -9.26
C ASP A 109 -10.32 14.10 -8.43
N ALA A 110 -9.15 14.44 -8.97
CA ALA A 110 -8.24 15.39 -8.32
C ALA A 110 -8.87 16.79 -8.21
N ARG A 111 -9.50 17.30 -9.28
CA ARG A 111 -10.18 18.61 -9.25
C ARG A 111 -11.33 18.63 -8.24
N SER A 112 -12.13 17.56 -8.15
CA SER A 112 -13.22 17.47 -7.17
C SER A 112 -12.72 17.39 -5.74
N LEU A 113 -11.47 16.94 -5.52
CA LEU A 113 -10.84 16.87 -4.21
C LEU A 113 -10.39 18.25 -3.69
N LEU A 114 -9.98 19.19 -4.58
CA LEU A 114 -9.37 20.46 -4.15
C LEU A 114 -10.21 21.28 -3.16
N PRO A 115 -11.55 21.45 -3.34
CA PRO A 115 -12.37 22.17 -2.37
C PRO A 115 -12.42 21.49 -0.99
N LEU A 116 -12.26 20.17 -0.94
CA LEU A 116 -12.21 19.40 0.31
C LEU A 116 -10.84 19.56 0.97
N ALA A 117 -9.77 19.47 0.20
CA ALA A 117 -8.40 19.67 0.65
C ALA A 117 -8.16 21.07 1.21
N ALA A 118 -8.82 22.11 0.65
CA ALA A 118 -8.79 23.47 1.18
C ALA A 118 -9.43 23.62 2.57
N ASN A 119 -10.25 22.65 2.99
CA ASN A 119 -10.89 22.58 4.32
C ASN A 119 -10.31 21.46 5.18
N SER A 120 -9.08 21.02 4.87
CA SER A 120 -8.37 19.99 5.62
C SER A 120 -6.95 20.46 5.94
N ALA A 121 -6.45 20.15 7.14
CA ALA A 121 -5.11 20.58 7.54
C ALA A 121 -4.01 19.84 6.75
N SER A 122 -4.21 18.56 6.48
CA SER A 122 -3.34 17.72 5.63
C SER A 122 -4.21 16.86 4.72
N THR A 123 -3.77 16.67 3.48
CA THR A 123 -4.46 15.78 2.52
C THR A 123 -3.48 14.78 1.92
N VAL A 124 -3.93 13.54 1.77
CA VAL A 124 -3.17 12.46 1.15
C VAL A 124 -3.93 11.93 -0.06
N VAL A 125 -3.21 11.79 -1.18
CA VAL A 125 -3.69 11.13 -2.40
C VAL A 125 -2.84 9.89 -2.66
N ILE A 126 -3.50 8.74 -2.83
CA ILE A 126 -2.82 7.49 -3.16
C ILE A 126 -2.62 7.41 -4.67
N SER A 127 -1.37 7.50 -5.10
CA SER A 127 -0.93 7.26 -6.47
C SER A 127 -0.34 5.85 -6.62
N SER A 128 0.68 5.65 -7.45
CA SER A 128 1.28 4.35 -7.72
C SER A 128 2.68 4.50 -8.32
N ARG A 129 3.55 3.50 -8.10
CA ARG A 129 4.80 3.35 -8.86
C ARG A 129 4.60 3.17 -10.37
N ALA A 130 3.37 2.83 -10.82
CA ALA A 130 3.06 2.64 -12.24
C ALA A 130 3.15 3.93 -13.07
N VAL A 131 3.37 5.07 -12.42
CA VAL A 131 3.63 6.36 -13.07
C VAL A 131 5.04 6.44 -13.67
N TYR A 132 6.02 5.68 -13.15
CA TYR A 132 7.43 5.78 -13.54
C TYR A 132 7.74 5.12 -14.87
N VAL A 133 8.62 5.76 -15.63
CA VAL A 133 9.21 5.21 -16.87
C VAL A 133 10.72 5.12 -16.76
N ASP A 134 11.31 4.14 -17.45
CA ASP A 134 12.76 4.04 -17.64
C ASP A 134 13.23 5.01 -18.75
N VAL A 135 14.53 5.01 -19.04
CA VAL A 135 15.13 5.90 -20.06
C VAL A 135 14.61 5.62 -21.48
N ALA A 136 14.07 4.44 -21.75
CA ALA A 136 13.47 4.07 -23.03
C ALA A 136 11.96 4.35 -23.09
N GLY A 137 11.36 4.86 -21.98
CA GLY A 137 9.93 5.13 -21.87
C GLY A 137 9.09 3.91 -21.47
N ASN A 138 9.72 2.77 -21.14
CA ASN A 138 8.98 1.60 -20.67
C ASN A 138 8.54 1.78 -19.21
N HIS A 139 7.40 1.22 -18.88
CA HIS A 139 6.80 1.23 -17.54
C HIS A 139 6.29 -0.16 -17.15
N VAL A 140 5.82 -0.32 -15.93
CA VAL A 140 5.42 -1.65 -15.39
C VAL A 140 4.26 -2.32 -16.13
N ASN A 141 3.55 -1.58 -16.95
CA ASN A 141 2.47 -2.08 -17.80
C ASN A 141 2.83 -2.13 -19.30
N SER A 142 4.08 -1.81 -19.69
CA SER A 142 4.55 -1.97 -21.08
C SER A 142 4.72 -3.44 -21.46
N ASP A 143 4.72 -3.73 -22.75
CA ASP A 143 5.06 -5.07 -23.25
C ASP A 143 6.54 -5.39 -23.03
N THR A 144 7.40 -4.39 -23.17
CA THR A 144 8.81 -4.50 -22.77
C THR A 144 8.94 -4.13 -21.30
N PRO A 145 9.46 -5.03 -20.44
CA PRO A 145 9.69 -4.74 -19.04
C PRO A 145 10.63 -3.56 -18.85
N PRO A 146 10.33 -2.62 -17.92
CA PRO A 146 11.18 -1.47 -17.67
C PRO A 146 12.51 -1.89 -17.04
N ARG A 147 13.57 -1.13 -17.34
CA ARG A 147 14.89 -1.29 -16.75
C ARG A 147 15.33 0.02 -16.10
N PHE A 148 15.26 0.06 -14.78
CA PHE A 148 15.76 1.19 -13.98
C PHE A 148 17.23 0.95 -13.62
N GLU A 149 18.04 2.03 -13.56
CA GLU A 149 19.48 1.94 -13.24
C GLU A 149 19.75 1.69 -11.75
N GLY A 150 18.74 1.87 -10.89
CA GLY A 150 18.84 1.69 -9.44
C GLY A 150 17.49 1.89 -8.76
N PRO A 151 17.46 2.07 -7.44
CA PRO A 151 16.23 2.40 -6.73
C PRO A 151 15.58 3.67 -7.29
N ILE A 152 14.29 3.59 -7.58
CA ILE A 152 13.50 4.62 -8.25
C ILE A 152 13.18 5.73 -7.25
N ARG A 153 13.69 6.93 -7.50
CA ARG A 153 13.39 8.12 -6.70
C ARG A 153 12.15 8.84 -7.20
N GLU A 154 11.60 9.72 -6.39
CA GLU A 154 10.44 10.55 -6.75
C GLU A 154 10.72 11.48 -7.94
N THR A 155 12.00 11.78 -8.21
CA THR A 155 12.47 12.57 -9.36
C THR A 155 12.59 11.77 -10.66
N GLN A 156 12.39 10.45 -10.64
CA GLN A 156 12.37 9.63 -11.85
C GLN A 156 11.30 10.13 -12.81
N ALA A 157 11.61 10.09 -14.11
CA ALA A 157 10.65 10.45 -15.15
C ALA A 157 9.36 9.63 -15.04
N THR A 158 8.25 10.28 -15.35
CA THR A 158 6.91 9.67 -15.34
C THR A 158 6.33 9.61 -16.73
N LEU A 159 5.27 8.81 -16.89
CA LEU A 159 4.44 8.82 -18.09
C LEU A 159 3.95 10.24 -18.41
N ALA A 160 3.71 10.52 -19.69
CA ALA A 160 2.93 11.70 -20.06
C ALA A 160 1.51 11.58 -19.48
N PRO A 161 0.95 12.67 -18.93
CA PRO A 161 -0.41 12.66 -18.41
C PRO A 161 -1.42 12.45 -19.54
N THR A 162 -2.52 11.76 -19.25
CA THR A 162 -3.67 11.62 -20.18
C THR A 162 -4.99 11.74 -19.43
N THR A 163 -6.02 12.18 -20.17
CA THR A 163 -7.42 12.16 -19.73
C THR A 163 -8.32 11.39 -20.72
N ASP A 164 -7.74 10.93 -21.83
CA ASP A 164 -8.47 10.40 -22.98
C ASP A 164 -8.49 8.86 -23.03
N ILE A 165 -7.70 8.22 -22.15
CA ILE A 165 -7.60 6.77 -22.07
C ILE A 165 -8.25 6.32 -20.75
N ASP A 166 -9.04 5.25 -20.79
CA ASP A 166 -9.67 4.70 -19.59
C ASP A 166 -8.62 4.36 -18.52
N HIS A 167 -8.76 4.97 -17.35
CA HIS A 167 -7.88 4.76 -16.20
C HIS A 167 -7.89 3.31 -15.67
N ARG A 168 -8.87 2.49 -16.08
CA ARG A 168 -8.94 1.07 -15.71
C ARG A 168 -8.15 0.19 -16.68
N SER A 169 -7.78 0.73 -17.85
CA SER A 169 -6.95 -0.01 -18.80
C SER A 169 -5.50 -0.10 -18.32
N ARG A 170 -4.79 -1.07 -18.84
CA ARG A 170 -3.35 -1.26 -18.59
C ARG A 170 -2.54 -0.04 -19.03
N GLU A 171 -2.90 0.55 -20.17
CA GLU A 171 -2.23 1.68 -20.79
C GLU A 171 -2.59 3.01 -20.09
N GLY A 172 -3.85 3.17 -19.69
CA GLY A 172 -4.35 4.42 -19.13
C GLY A 172 -4.06 4.62 -17.65
N TYR A 173 -3.88 3.54 -16.88
CA TYR A 173 -3.79 3.62 -15.43
C TYR A 173 -2.71 4.59 -14.93
N GLY A 174 -1.45 4.39 -15.33
CA GLY A 174 -0.33 5.22 -14.87
C GLY A 174 -0.44 6.66 -15.35
N ALA A 175 -0.81 6.87 -16.62
CA ALA A 175 -0.90 8.19 -17.22
C ALA A 175 -2.04 9.05 -16.63
N ASN A 176 -3.18 8.45 -16.29
CA ASN A 176 -4.26 9.14 -15.55
C ASN A 176 -3.83 9.49 -14.11
N LYS A 177 -3.08 8.62 -13.44
CA LYS A 177 -2.50 8.94 -12.11
C LYS A 177 -1.57 10.15 -12.21
N VAL A 178 -0.71 10.23 -13.25
CA VAL A 178 0.15 11.42 -13.47
C VAL A 178 -0.70 12.68 -13.67
N ALA A 179 -1.78 12.60 -14.45
CA ALA A 179 -2.69 13.74 -14.65
C ALA A 179 -3.35 14.18 -13.33
N ALA A 180 -3.72 13.25 -12.47
CA ALA A 180 -4.25 13.56 -11.14
C ALA A 180 -3.18 14.20 -10.23
N GLU A 181 -1.95 13.65 -10.21
CA GLU A 181 -0.84 14.21 -9.46
C GLU A 181 -0.53 15.65 -9.84
N GLN A 182 -0.50 15.98 -11.14
CA GLN A 182 -0.27 17.34 -11.60
C GLN A 182 -1.31 18.31 -11.04
N VAL A 183 -2.61 17.97 -11.12
CA VAL A 183 -3.68 18.81 -10.59
C VAL A 183 -3.51 19.11 -9.10
N VAL A 184 -3.18 18.09 -8.29
CA VAL A 184 -3.06 18.31 -6.83
C VAL A 184 -1.77 19.04 -6.47
N LEU A 185 -0.66 18.77 -7.15
CA LEU A 185 0.63 19.42 -6.89
C LEU A 185 0.65 20.89 -7.31
N GLU A 186 -0.04 21.25 -8.40
CA GLU A 186 -0.17 22.62 -8.89
C GLU A 186 -1.14 23.47 -8.05
N SER A 187 -1.96 22.85 -7.21
CA SER A 187 -2.98 23.55 -6.41
C SER A 187 -2.41 24.46 -5.32
N GLY A 188 -1.18 24.23 -4.88
CA GLY A 188 -0.56 24.92 -3.73
C GLY A 188 -1.14 24.51 -2.36
N LEU A 189 -2.07 23.55 -2.31
CA LEU A 189 -2.64 23.02 -1.07
C LEU A 189 -1.70 22.00 -0.41
N PRO A 190 -1.82 21.76 0.91
CA PRO A 190 -0.98 20.79 1.63
C PRO A 190 -1.36 19.34 1.30
N ILE A 191 -1.07 18.92 0.08
CA ILE A 191 -1.39 17.60 -0.44
C ILE A 191 -0.12 16.77 -0.64
N SER A 192 -0.03 15.65 0.06
CA SER A 192 1.02 14.64 -0.12
C SER A 192 0.54 13.55 -1.07
N VAL A 193 1.24 13.35 -2.17
CA VAL A 193 1.00 12.27 -3.13
C VAL A 193 1.88 11.08 -2.72
N LEU A 194 1.29 9.94 -2.44
CA LEU A 194 2.01 8.73 -2.07
C LEU A 194 2.03 7.74 -3.25
N ARG A 195 3.23 7.31 -3.66
CA ARG A 195 3.44 6.33 -4.72
C ARG A 195 3.86 4.98 -4.15
N PRO A 196 2.91 4.14 -3.73
CA PRO A 196 3.23 2.79 -3.25
C PRO A 196 3.65 1.86 -4.40
N SER A 197 4.41 0.81 -4.05
CA SER A 197 4.70 -0.31 -4.93
C SER A 197 3.56 -1.34 -4.87
N ARG A 198 3.84 -2.64 -4.92
CA ARG A 198 2.80 -3.68 -4.84
C ARG A 198 2.26 -3.77 -3.41
N ILE A 199 1.07 -3.22 -3.19
CA ILE A 199 0.47 -3.21 -1.86
C ILE A 199 -0.03 -4.62 -1.52
N HIS A 200 0.29 -5.08 -0.30
CA HIS A 200 -0.20 -6.32 0.29
C HIS A 200 -0.85 -6.07 1.66
N GLY A 201 -1.67 -7.02 2.09
CA GLY A 201 -2.39 -6.93 3.37
C GLY A 201 -3.77 -7.57 3.28
N VAL A 202 -4.49 -7.58 4.40
CA VAL A 202 -5.84 -8.15 4.49
C VAL A 202 -6.81 -7.42 3.57
N GLY A 203 -7.49 -8.16 2.69
CA GLY A 203 -8.44 -7.59 1.73
C GLY A 203 -7.80 -7.08 0.44
N ALA A 204 -6.54 -7.42 0.15
CA ALA A 204 -5.91 -7.12 -1.12
C ALA A 204 -6.68 -7.73 -2.31
N SER A 205 -6.79 -6.98 -3.41
CA SER A 205 -7.39 -7.46 -4.66
C SER A 205 -6.59 -6.87 -5.86
N PRO A 206 -5.88 -7.73 -6.63
CA PRO A 206 -5.61 -9.13 -6.36
C PRO A 206 -4.66 -9.33 -5.15
N ALA A 207 -4.95 -10.34 -4.33
CA ALA A 207 -4.04 -10.79 -3.27
C ALA A 207 -2.96 -11.69 -3.88
N ARG A 208 -1.82 -11.11 -4.22
CA ARG A 208 -0.77 -11.78 -5.02
C ARG A 208 -0.18 -13.00 -4.34
N GLU A 209 -0.19 -13.01 -3.04
CA GLU A 209 0.25 -14.12 -2.17
C GLU A 209 -0.53 -15.40 -2.45
N TRP A 210 -1.75 -15.28 -3.00
CA TRP A 210 -2.55 -16.43 -3.41
C TRP A 210 -1.85 -17.35 -4.42
N ALA A 211 -0.98 -16.80 -5.28
CA ALA A 211 -0.17 -17.61 -6.20
C ALA A 211 0.70 -18.66 -5.49
N VAL A 212 1.00 -18.43 -4.20
CA VAL A 212 1.80 -19.33 -3.36
C VAL A 212 0.91 -20.08 -2.36
N VAL A 213 0.00 -19.37 -1.66
CA VAL A 213 -0.91 -19.94 -0.67
C VAL A 213 -1.73 -21.09 -1.28
N LYS A 214 -2.28 -20.90 -2.49
CA LYS A 214 -3.04 -21.96 -3.18
C LYS A 214 -2.19 -23.21 -3.41
N ARG A 215 -0.93 -23.10 -3.77
CA ARG A 215 -0.02 -24.25 -3.96
C ARG A 215 0.18 -25.02 -2.65
N VAL A 216 0.27 -24.34 -1.53
CA VAL A 216 0.33 -24.95 -0.20
C VAL A 216 -0.96 -25.69 0.10
N LEU A 217 -2.12 -25.05 -0.10
CA LEU A 217 -3.44 -25.66 0.16
C LEU A 217 -3.72 -26.84 -0.78
N ASP A 218 -3.24 -26.81 -2.01
CA ASP A 218 -3.34 -27.92 -2.97
C ASP A 218 -2.32 -29.04 -2.69
N GLY A 219 -1.49 -28.93 -1.64
CA GLY A 219 -0.52 -29.94 -1.24
C GLY A 219 0.62 -30.16 -2.25
N ARG A 220 1.02 -29.13 -3.01
CA ARG A 220 2.11 -29.24 -3.98
C ARG A 220 3.43 -29.52 -3.26
N THR A 221 4.16 -30.53 -3.71
CA THR A 221 5.44 -30.96 -3.12
C THR A 221 6.66 -30.33 -3.81
N ALA A 222 6.47 -29.62 -4.90
CA ALA A 222 7.50 -28.89 -5.61
C ALA A 222 7.03 -27.48 -5.97
N LEU A 223 7.94 -26.51 -5.87
CA LEU A 223 7.76 -25.13 -6.31
C LEU A 223 8.75 -24.85 -7.45
N LEU A 224 8.22 -24.56 -8.62
CA LEU A 224 9.02 -24.12 -9.75
C LEU A 224 9.12 -22.60 -9.71
N LEU A 225 10.31 -22.04 -9.94
CA LEU A 225 10.52 -20.59 -9.99
C LEU A 225 11.35 -20.21 -11.22
N ALA A 226 10.76 -19.41 -12.09
CA ALA A 226 11.44 -18.81 -13.23
C ALA A 226 12.58 -17.89 -12.76
N ARG A 227 13.59 -17.68 -13.63
CA ARG A 227 14.76 -16.85 -13.29
C ARG A 227 15.39 -17.22 -11.95
N ARG A 228 15.35 -18.49 -11.57
CA ARG A 228 15.84 -18.99 -10.28
C ARG A 228 15.21 -18.32 -9.07
N GLY A 229 14.02 -17.73 -9.23
CA GLY A 229 13.34 -16.95 -8.18
C GLY A 229 14.01 -15.61 -7.85
N ALA A 230 14.93 -15.13 -8.68
CA ALA A 230 15.69 -13.90 -8.44
C ALA A 230 14.93 -12.62 -8.78
N GLY A 231 13.71 -12.70 -9.35
CA GLY A 231 12.89 -11.52 -9.66
C GLY A 231 12.62 -10.70 -8.39
N VAL A 232 12.78 -9.38 -8.52
CA VAL A 232 12.52 -8.43 -7.42
C VAL A 232 11.51 -7.39 -7.88
N VAL A 233 10.35 -7.39 -7.24
CA VAL A 233 9.35 -6.33 -7.39
C VAL A 233 8.96 -5.86 -5.99
N HIS A 234 9.43 -4.67 -5.63
CA HIS A 234 9.25 -4.11 -4.29
C HIS A 234 7.80 -4.19 -3.84
N THR A 235 7.58 -4.65 -2.63
CA THR A 235 6.28 -4.74 -1.98
C THR A 235 6.02 -3.51 -1.09
N THR A 236 4.78 -3.31 -0.69
CA THR A 236 4.36 -2.28 0.26
C THR A 236 3.29 -2.87 1.16
N ALA A 237 3.58 -3.09 2.42
CA ALA A 237 2.55 -3.44 3.39
C ALA A 237 1.55 -2.29 3.51
N ALA A 238 0.26 -2.60 3.55
CA ALA A 238 -0.77 -1.60 3.84
C ALA A 238 -0.53 -0.90 5.19
N ALA A 239 0.05 -1.63 6.17
CA ALA A 239 0.48 -1.08 7.45
C ALA A 239 1.62 -0.05 7.31
N ASN A 240 2.58 -0.28 6.40
CA ASN A 240 3.66 0.67 6.11
C ASN A 240 3.12 1.93 5.44
N LEU A 241 2.17 1.78 4.51
CA LEU A 241 1.52 2.92 3.87
C LEU A 241 0.69 3.72 4.89
N ALA A 242 -0.02 3.05 5.80
CA ALA A 242 -0.76 3.70 6.89
C ALA A 242 0.18 4.48 7.84
N ALA A 243 1.36 3.94 8.16
CA ALA A 243 2.37 4.63 8.96
C ALA A 243 2.92 5.89 8.26
N LEU A 244 3.09 5.85 6.93
CA LEU A 244 3.48 7.03 6.18
C LEU A 244 2.35 8.07 6.13
N ILE A 245 1.09 7.65 5.99
CA ILE A 245 -0.08 8.54 6.03
C ILE A 245 -0.16 9.27 7.37
N GLU A 246 0.01 8.58 8.49
CA GLU A 246 0.06 9.19 9.83
C GLU A 246 1.24 10.18 9.93
N THR A 247 2.44 9.81 9.45
CA THR A 247 3.60 10.72 9.44
C THR A 247 3.34 12.02 8.69
N VAL A 248 2.65 11.98 7.54
CA VAL A 248 2.35 13.18 6.75
C VAL A 248 1.16 13.96 7.32
N ALA A 249 0.27 13.34 8.11
CA ALA A 249 -0.78 14.04 8.83
C ALA A 249 -0.20 15.11 9.77
N ASP A 250 0.85 14.76 10.52
CA ASP A 250 1.53 15.66 11.45
C ASP A 250 2.45 16.68 10.75
N ARG A 251 2.65 16.53 9.46
CA ARG A 251 3.58 17.35 8.66
C ARG A 251 2.96 17.78 7.34
N PRO A 252 1.94 18.64 7.38
CA PRO A 252 1.27 19.12 6.18
C PRO A 252 2.25 19.72 5.17
N GLY A 253 2.00 19.50 3.87
CA GLY A 253 2.85 20.07 2.81
C GLY A 253 2.59 19.43 1.46
N THR A 254 3.04 20.13 0.40
CA THR A 254 2.90 19.69 -0.99
C THR A 254 4.13 18.90 -1.39
N ARG A 255 3.97 17.58 -1.64
CA ARG A 255 5.10 16.70 -1.97
C ARG A 255 4.66 15.40 -2.63
N VAL A 256 5.64 14.70 -3.20
CA VAL A 256 5.52 13.30 -3.64
C VAL A 256 6.42 12.45 -2.77
N LEU A 257 5.95 11.28 -2.33
CA LEU A 257 6.72 10.32 -1.55
C LEU A 257 6.50 8.90 -2.08
N ASN A 258 7.59 8.16 -2.27
CA ASN A 258 7.54 6.74 -2.47
C ASN A 258 7.20 6.02 -1.15
N CYS A 259 6.47 4.91 -1.25
CA CYS A 259 6.20 4.02 -0.14
C CYS A 259 6.47 2.57 -0.54
N ALA A 260 7.31 1.90 0.21
CA ALA A 260 7.60 0.48 0.06
C ALA A 260 8.02 -0.11 1.41
N ASP A 261 8.08 -1.43 1.48
CA ASP A 261 8.63 -2.11 2.64
C ASP A 261 10.12 -1.75 2.81
N PRO A 262 10.69 -1.83 4.01
CA PRO A 262 12.11 -1.51 4.22
C PRO A 262 13.07 -2.49 3.55
N ASP A 263 12.57 -3.67 3.15
CA ASP A 263 13.26 -4.71 2.40
C ASP A 263 12.61 -4.92 1.03
N ALA A 264 13.37 -5.44 0.07
CA ALA A 264 12.90 -5.77 -1.26
C ALA A 264 13.19 -7.25 -1.56
N PRO A 265 12.44 -8.19 -0.96
CA PRO A 265 12.70 -9.61 -1.11
C PRO A 265 12.51 -10.08 -2.55
N SER A 266 13.32 -11.06 -2.95
CA SER A 266 13.16 -11.77 -4.23
C SER A 266 11.89 -12.65 -4.21
N ALA A 267 11.45 -13.08 -5.38
CA ALA A 267 10.34 -14.02 -5.50
C ALA A 267 10.57 -15.31 -4.69
N LEU A 268 11.80 -15.81 -4.64
CA LEU A 268 12.16 -16.98 -3.82
C LEU A 268 12.01 -16.71 -2.33
N GLU A 269 12.50 -15.56 -1.83
CA GLU A 269 12.39 -15.19 -0.42
C GLU A 269 10.93 -14.99 0.00
N ILE A 270 10.10 -14.37 -0.87
CA ILE A 270 8.66 -14.25 -0.64
C ILE A 270 8.01 -15.63 -0.53
N CYS A 271 8.29 -16.54 -1.48
CA CYS A 271 7.72 -17.90 -1.45
C CYS A 271 8.15 -18.66 -0.20
N ARG A 272 9.41 -18.55 0.22
CA ARG A 272 9.92 -19.17 1.46
C ARG A 272 9.25 -18.60 2.70
N THR A 273 9.06 -17.29 2.77
CA THR A 273 8.37 -16.62 3.88
C THR A 273 6.93 -17.12 4.01
N ILE A 274 6.21 -17.23 2.89
CA ILE A 274 4.82 -17.73 2.89
C ILE A 274 4.77 -19.20 3.29
N ALA A 275 5.65 -20.04 2.73
CA ALA A 275 5.70 -21.47 3.07
C ALA A 275 6.02 -21.69 4.56
N ALA A 276 7.00 -20.96 5.10
CA ALA A 276 7.38 -21.04 6.50
C ALA A 276 6.21 -20.65 7.43
N HIS A 277 5.47 -19.58 7.13
CA HIS A 277 4.29 -19.19 7.90
C HIS A 277 3.20 -20.27 7.90
N LEU A 278 3.00 -20.94 6.75
CA LEU A 278 1.97 -21.98 6.61
C LEU A 278 2.48 -23.38 7.02
N GLY A 279 3.69 -23.51 7.52
CA GLY A 279 4.27 -24.79 7.94
C GLY A 279 4.44 -25.79 6.80
N HIS A 280 4.69 -25.31 5.57
CA HIS A 280 4.78 -26.14 4.38
C HIS A 280 6.22 -26.22 3.86
N GLU A 281 6.61 -27.42 3.42
CA GLU A 281 7.90 -27.68 2.81
C GLU A 281 7.69 -28.22 1.38
N TRP A 282 8.53 -27.79 0.44
CA TRP A 282 8.56 -28.27 -0.94
C TRP A 282 9.97 -28.33 -1.48
N GLN A 283 10.14 -29.11 -2.55
CA GLN A 283 11.35 -29.11 -3.35
C GLN A 283 11.36 -27.82 -4.19
N GLU A 284 12.36 -26.97 -4.02
CA GLU A 284 12.57 -25.80 -4.87
C GLU A 284 13.22 -26.22 -6.20
N VAL A 285 12.56 -25.90 -7.31
CA VAL A 285 13.05 -26.14 -8.67
C VAL A 285 13.31 -24.79 -9.33
N LEU A 286 14.56 -24.35 -9.22
CA LEU A 286 15.01 -23.05 -9.71
C LEU A 286 15.33 -23.15 -11.20
N LEU A 287 14.41 -22.64 -12.05
CA LEU A 287 14.49 -22.68 -13.50
C LEU A 287 15.40 -21.57 -14.02
N ASP A 288 16.23 -21.90 -15.00
CA ASP A 288 17.01 -20.94 -15.79
C ASP A 288 16.23 -20.48 -17.05
N ASP A 289 16.85 -19.62 -17.85
CA ASP A 289 16.22 -19.03 -19.05
C ASP A 289 15.99 -20.04 -20.19
N THR A 290 16.47 -21.31 -20.08
CA THR A 290 16.20 -22.36 -21.04
C THR A 290 14.92 -23.12 -20.77
N ALA A 291 14.32 -22.93 -19.61
CA ALA A 291 13.03 -23.53 -19.25
C ALA A 291 11.87 -22.90 -20.04
N PRO A 292 10.77 -23.64 -20.25
CA PRO A 292 9.58 -23.05 -20.86
C PRO A 292 9.08 -21.80 -20.12
N ALA A 293 8.84 -20.72 -20.85
CA ALA A 293 8.47 -19.42 -20.28
C ALA A 293 7.13 -19.40 -19.51
N CYS A 294 6.29 -20.42 -19.69
CA CYS A 294 5.04 -20.59 -18.93
C CYS A 294 5.25 -21.16 -17.52
N LEU A 295 6.43 -21.74 -17.23
CA LEU A 295 6.70 -22.40 -15.95
C LEU A 295 7.33 -21.47 -14.93
N GLY A 296 6.98 -21.67 -13.67
CA GLY A 296 7.59 -21.01 -12.53
C GLY A 296 7.31 -19.51 -12.41
N ARG A 297 6.30 -19.01 -13.10
CA ARG A 297 5.89 -17.60 -13.03
C ARG A 297 5.33 -17.27 -11.64
N THR A 298 5.65 -16.09 -11.16
CA THR A 298 5.09 -15.53 -9.93
C THR A 298 4.72 -14.06 -10.16
N PRO A 299 3.85 -13.48 -9.31
CA PRO A 299 3.58 -12.05 -9.38
C PRO A 299 4.81 -11.15 -9.19
N TRP A 300 5.88 -11.66 -8.60
CA TRP A 300 7.14 -10.92 -8.36
C TRP A 300 8.22 -11.25 -9.39
N ASP A 301 7.92 -12.08 -10.37
CA ASP A 301 8.85 -12.42 -11.45
C ASP A 301 9.03 -11.18 -12.36
N SER A 302 10.23 -10.63 -12.33
CA SER A 302 10.64 -9.50 -13.16
C SER A 302 12.07 -9.71 -13.65
N PRO A 303 12.35 -9.49 -14.95
CA PRO A 303 13.70 -9.62 -15.49
C PRO A 303 14.66 -8.56 -14.96
N HIS A 304 14.14 -7.43 -14.48
CA HIS A 304 14.92 -6.33 -13.89
C HIS A 304 14.31 -5.94 -12.54
N PRO A 305 15.13 -5.62 -11.54
CA PRO A 305 14.63 -5.17 -10.25
C PRO A 305 13.78 -3.90 -10.38
N ILE A 306 12.65 -3.87 -9.67
CA ILE A 306 11.78 -2.70 -9.55
C ILE A 306 11.71 -2.36 -8.06
N VAL A 307 12.61 -1.50 -7.63
CA VAL A 307 12.78 -1.10 -6.23
C VAL A 307 12.56 0.41 -6.10
N LEU A 308 11.78 0.85 -5.12
CA LEU A 308 11.58 2.27 -4.82
C LEU A 308 12.62 2.74 -3.79
N ASP A 309 13.15 3.93 -4.00
CA ASP A 309 13.91 4.67 -2.98
C ASP A 309 12.88 5.36 -2.05
N THR A 310 12.95 5.07 -0.76
CA THR A 310 12.06 5.63 0.27
C THR A 310 12.78 6.65 1.17
N SER A 311 13.95 7.10 0.79
CA SER A 311 14.77 8.01 1.60
C SER A 311 14.08 9.34 1.88
N ALA A 312 13.26 9.87 0.97
CA ALA A 312 12.49 11.09 1.18
C ALA A 312 11.43 10.92 2.29
N ALA A 313 10.74 9.78 2.33
CA ALA A 313 9.82 9.47 3.42
C ALA A 313 10.57 9.32 4.76
N THR A 314 11.71 8.61 4.77
CA THR A 314 12.55 8.47 5.96
C THR A 314 13.07 9.83 6.47
N ALA A 315 13.50 10.71 5.57
CA ALA A 315 13.93 12.06 5.93
C ALA A 315 12.80 12.91 6.55
N LEU A 316 11.54 12.61 6.22
CA LEU A 316 10.37 13.21 6.87
C LEU A 316 10.11 12.64 8.27
N GLY A 317 10.83 11.62 8.70
CA GLY A 317 10.67 10.94 9.99
C GLY A 317 9.75 9.73 9.94
N TYR A 318 9.39 9.26 8.74
CA TYR A 318 8.64 8.01 8.57
C TYR A 318 9.42 6.82 9.11
N GLN A 319 8.72 5.98 9.84
CA GLN A 319 9.20 4.68 10.31
C GLN A 319 8.24 3.59 9.82
N ALA A 320 8.78 2.59 9.11
CA ALA A 320 7.99 1.46 8.66
C ALA A 320 7.47 0.63 9.83
N ALA A 321 6.25 0.10 9.71
CA ALA A 321 5.69 -0.84 10.68
C ALA A 321 6.46 -2.18 10.68
N GLY A 322 7.05 -2.57 9.54
CA GLY A 322 7.89 -3.75 9.46
C GLY A 322 8.31 -4.13 8.04
N SER A 323 9.19 -5.13 7.94
CA SER A 323 9.57 -5.77 6.68
C SER A 323 8.42 -6.58 6.08
N PHE A 324 8.58 -7.07 4.85
CA PHE A 324 7.61 -7.98 4.23
C PHE A 324 7.30 -9.17 5.16
N ALA A 325 8.34 -9.84 5.66
CA ALA A 325 8.18 -10.99 6.54
C ALA A 325 7.47 -10.66 7.86
N ALA A 326 7.67 -9.45 8.40
CA ALA A 326 7.06 -9.03 9.65
C ALA A 326 5.57 -8.64 9.51
N THR A 327 5.14 -8.26 8.30
CA THR A 327 3.79 -7.68 8.09
C THR A 327 2.84 -8.57 7.31
N ILE A 328 3.32 -9.68 6.73
CA ILE A 328 2.52 -10.49 5.79
C ILE A 328 1.55 -11.47 6.49
N ALA A 329 1.86 -11.92 7.71
CA ALA A 329 1.13 -12.98 8.40
C ALA A 329 -0.40 -12.79 8.43
N PRO A 330 -0.96 -11.62 8.80
CA PRO A 330 -2.42 -11.44 8.82
C PRO A 330 -3.08 -11.60 7.44
N ALA A 331 -2.37 -11.26 6.36
CA ALA A 331 -2.88 -11.46 5.00
C ALA A 331 -2.91 -12.93 4.60
N LEU A 332 -1.91 -13.72 5.03
CA LEU A 332 -1.87 -15.16 4.77
C LEU A 332 -2.97 -15.89 5.53
N ASP A 333 -3.17 -15.57 6.81
CA ASP A 333 -4.24 -16.14 7.63
C ASP A 333 -5.62 -15.83 7.02
N TRP A 334 -5.84 -14.58 6.62
CA TRP A 334 -7.06 -14.16 5.92
C TRP A 334 -7.28 -14.93 4.61
N LEU A 335 -6.23 -15.17 3.81
CA LEU A 335 -6.32 -15.93 2.58
C LEU A 335 -6.72 -17.38 2.82
N VAL A 336 -6.14 -18.05 3.81
CA VAL A 336 -6.46 -19.42 4.21
C VAL A 336 -7.90 -19.51 4.70
N GLU A 337 -8.32 -18.60 5.57
CA GLU A 337 -9.69 -18.55 6.09
C GLU A 337 -10.71 -18.34 4.96
N THR A 338 -10.45 -17.38 4.06
CA THR A 338 -11.33 -17.07 2.93
C THR A 338 -11.47 -18.26 1.99
N ALA A 339 -10.38 -18.97 1.72
CA ALA A 339 -10.40 -20.19 0.89
C ALA A 339 -11.21 -21.32 1.56
N GLY A 340 -11.06 -21.51 2.88
CA GLY A 340 -11.79 -22.52 3.65
C GLY A 340 -13.31 -22.28 3.70
N ASN A 341 -13.73 -21.02 3.60
CA ASN A 341 -15.13 -20.62 3.61
C ASN A 341 -15.80 -20.64 2.21
N GLY A 342 -15.08 -21.12 1.18
CA GLY A 342 -15.60 -21.24 -0.19
C GLY A 342 -15.91 -19.89 -0.86
N GLN A 343 -15.27 -18.82 -0.41
CA GLN A 343 -15.46 -17.49 -0.98
C GLN A 343 -14.61 -17.30 -2.24
N PRO A 344 -15.23 -17.11 -3.43
CA PRO A 344 -14.53 -17.13 -4.73
C PRO A 344 -13.74 -15.84 -5.06
N ARG A 345 -13.74 -14.82 -4.19
CA ARG A 345 -13.14 -13.51 -4.49
C ARG A 345 -11.61 -13.48 -4.52
N VAL A 346 -10.96 -14.58 -4.17
CA VAL A 346 -9.49 -14.65 -4.17
C VAL A 346 -8.97 -15.00 -5.55
N ASP A 347 -9.77 -15.63 -6.39
CA ASP A 347 -9.43 -16.03 -7.76
C ASP A 347 -10.38 -15.36 -8.76
N ASP A 348 -10.04 -14.16 -9.20
CA ASP A 348 -10.80 -13.33 -10.15
C ASP A 348 -10.35 -13.51 -11.62
N GLY A 349 -9.65 -14.59 -11.93
CA GLY A 349 -9.03 -14.85 -13.23
C GLY A 349 -7.63 -14.27 -13.40
N TYR A 350 -7.18 -13.37 -12.51
CA TYR A 350 -5.82 -12.84 -12.51
C TYR A 350 -4.77 -13.95 -12.37
N PHE A 351 -5.13 -15.02 -11.66
CA PHE A 351 -4.22 -16.10 -11.32
C PHE A 351 -4.20 -17.26 -12.32
N ALA A 352 -5.00 -17.24 -13.39
CA ALA A 352 -5.11 -18.34 -14.34
C ALA A 352 -3.75 -18.77 -14.93
N GLU A 353 -2.83 -17.83 -15.11
CA GLU A 353 -1.49 -18.10 -15.66
C GLU A 353 -0.52 -18.74 -14.66
N TYR A 354 -0.86 -18.79 -13.37
CA TYR A 354 0.09 -19.22 -12.33
C TYR A 354 -0.12 -20.69 -11.91
N PHE A 355 -1.18 -21.38 -12.40
CA PHE A 355 -1.55 -22.69 -11.89
C PHE A 355 -1.65 -23.78 -12.97
N ASP A 356 -0.77 -23.74 -13.99
CA ASP A 356 -0.67 -24.82 -14.96
C ASP A 356 0.09 -26.03 -14.36
N TYR A 357 -0.58 -26.71 -13.41
CA TYR A 357 -0.02 -27.87 -12.73
C TYR A 357 0.28 -29.03 -13.68
N ALA A 358 -0.49 -29.18 -14.76
CA ALA A 358 -0.24 -30.22 -15.74
C ALA A 358 1.10 -30.03 -16.46
N ALA A 359 1.43 -28.80 -16.87
CA ALA A 359 2.72 -28.47 -17.46
C ALA A 359 3.88 -28.62 -16.46
N GLU A 360 3.66 -28.21 -15.19
CA GLU A 360 4.65 -28.38 -14.13
C GLU A 360 4.95 -29.86 -13.86
N ASP A 361 3.94 -30.71 -13.75
CA ASP A 361 4.09 -32.14 -13.47
C ASP A 361 4.75 -32.88 -14.63
N ALA A 362 4.41 -32.52 -15.88
CA ALA A 362 5.08 -33.06 -17.06
C ALA A 362 6.58 -32.68 -17.09
N PHE A 363 6.92 -31.45 -16.73
CA PHE A 363 8.30 -31.00 -16.63
C PHE A 363 9.11 -31.75 -15.56
N LEU A 364 8.52 -31.92 -14.37
CA LEU A 364 9.13 -32.64 -13.25
C LEU A 364 9.39 -34.13 -13.60
N ALA A 365 8.40 -34.80 -14.22
CA ALA A 365 8.52 -36.17 -14.65
C ALA A 365 9.67 -36.37 -15.71
N GLY A 366 9.78 -35.40 -16.64
CA GLY A 366 10.88 -35.39 -17.62
C GLY A 366 12.28 -35.18 -17.03
N ARG A 367 12.38 -34.58 -15.85
CA ARG A 367 13.66 -34.41 -15.11
C ARG A 367 14.04 -35.66 -14.30
N ALA A 368 13.06 -36.35 -13.74
CA ALA A 368 13.29 -37.54 -12.91
C ALA A 368 13.75 -38.74 -13.77
N GLY A 369 13.50 -38.73 -15.09
CA GLY A 369 13.91 -39.77 -16.04
C GLY A 369 15.30 -39.54 -16.67
N ARG A 370 16.03 -38.48 -16.28
CA ARG A 370 17.40 -38.17 -16.71
C ARG A 370 18.38 -38.34 -15.56
#